data_a4535f587f572e926e2fa0e5775dd6e9
#
_entry.id   a4535f587f572e926e2fa0e5775dd6e9
#
_cell.length_a   1.000
_cell.length_b   1.000
_cell.length_c   1.000
_cell.angle_alpha   90.00
_cell.angle_beta   90.00
_cell.angle_gamma   90.00
#
_symmetry.space_group_name_H-M   'P 1'
#
loop_
_entity.id
_entity.type
_entity.pdbx_description
1 polymer ?
#
loop_
_entity_poly.entity_id
_entity_poly.type
_entity_poly.pdbx_seq_one_letter_code
_entity_poly.pdbx_strand_id
1 'polypeptide(L)'
;MAPIDWRPVKSTCRTTVMTTLELIETQSIRALAADGSGGAPVSGVDARGCAISGATPAALEAFERALEASLRWRSGAMEQLDIALQQAPTFVMAHVLQAWLLLSGRDLQRVRSARPILVRAAGLPANVRERLHLAAIAATLDDDYERAKQRLSDVLRLHPRDALALQAAHSFDYLTGDIGCLRDRVQSVLPAWSRDLPGYDALLAMHAFSLEECGEYARAERVAREALALNPDNARAHHVMAHVFEMTDRADAGIRWMNEHKSGWAANTIVAVHCWWHVALFHVALGQPDRALAVYDRHIRAGHSTEVSDLIDSSALLWRIDMLGGHVGKRWNELADGWVPRIDDGFCSFNDVHAMLAFVGARAWTRAERLERVLARSHTLPTRHGETTRHLGLPACRALIAFGRGNDSLAIALLASLPVLAQRLGGSHAQRDVLHLTLLRAIERIRRPSPKVRATLPIAAHA
;
A
#
# COMPACT_ATOMS: atom_id res chain seq x y z
N MET A 1 -18.83 -29.23 -14.53
CA MET A 1 -18.85 -27.79 -14.29
C MET A 1 -18.36 -27.11 -15.56
N ALA A 2 -19.25 -26.41 -16.24
CA ALA A 2 -18.94 -25.72 -17.50
C ALA A 2 -18.22 -24.38 -17.22
N PRO A 3 -17.34 -23.92 -18.13
CA PRO A 3 -16.63 -22.66 -17.97
C PRO A 3 -17.60 -21.48 -18.14
N ILE A 4 -17.47 -20.48 -17.25
CA ILE A 4 -18.27 -19.25 -17.27
C ILE A 4 -17.74 -18.35 -18.38
N ASP A 5 -18.62 -18.06 -19.37
CA ASP A 5 -18.36 -17.21 -20.54
C ASP A 5 -18.41 -15.72 -20.13
N TRP A 6 -17.28 -15.02 -20.30
CA TRP A 6 -17.12 -13.61 -20.01
C TRP A 6 -17.39 -12.77 -21.27
N ARG A 7 -18.62 -12.25 -21.42
CA ARG A 7 -18.88 -11.17 -22.39
C ARG A 7 -19.29 -9.89 -21.66
N PRO A 8 -18.72 -8.71 -22.03
CA PRO A 8 -19.08 -7.45 -21.41
C PRO A 8 -20.49 -7.00 -21.84
N VAL A 9 -21.30 -6.61 -20.85
CA VAL A 9 -22.60 -6.00 -21.07
C VAL A 9 -22.38 -4.58 -21.59
N LYS A 10 -22.83 -4.29 -22.82
CA LYS A 10 -22.86 -2.96 -23.41
C LYS A 10 -23.96 -2.11 -22.74
N SER A 11 -23.57 -1.10 -21.97
CA SER A 11 -24.48 -0.07 -21.46
C SER A 11 -24.62 1.04 -22.51
N THR A 12 -25.80 1.21 -23.02
CA THR A 12 -26.21 2.35 -23.87
C THR A 12 -26.86 3.40 -22.99
N CYS A 13 -26.23 4.50 -22.74
CA CYS A 13 -26.69 5.90 -22.70
C CYS A 13 -25.58 6.79 -22.12
N ARG A 14 -24.87 7.52 -22.97
CA ARG A 14 -23.95 8.57 -22.57
C ARG A 14 -24.34 9.87 -23.21
N THR A 15 -24.87 10.78 -22.41
CA THR A 15 -24.87 12.22 -22.74
C THR A 15 -23.45 12.71 -22.48
N THR A 16 -22.79 13.20 -23.52
CA THR A 16 -21.36 13.46 -23.57
C THR A 16 -21.03 14.76 -22.85
N VAL A 17 -20.75 14.71 -21.55
CA VAL A 17 -19.87 15.70 -20.94
C VAL A 17 -18.50 15.01 -20.92
N MET A 18 -17.52 15.51 -21.70
CA MET A 18 -16.15 15.02 -21.68
C MET A 18 -15.64 15.08 -20.25
N THR A 19 -15.22 13.97 -19.70
CA THR A 19 -14.60 13.91 -18.38
C THR A 19 -13.23 14.61 -18.44
N THR A 20 -12.73 15.09 -17.32
CA THR A 20 -11.36 15.66 -17.23
C THR A 20 -10.32 14.69 -17.80
N LEU A 21 -10.57 13.40 -17.67
CA LEU A 21 -9.75 12.32 -18.22
C LEU A 21 -9.76 12.32 -19.76
N GLU A 22 -10.92 12.39 -20.40
CA GLU A 22 -11.06 12.42 -21.86
C GLU A 22 -10.42 13.68 -22.47
N LEU A 23 -10.48 14.81 -21.77
CA LEU A 23 -9.79 16.06 -22.16
C LEU A 23 -8.26 15.89 -22.10
N ILE A 24 -7.73 15.35 -20.99
CA ILE A 24 -6.29 15.11 -20.82
C ILE A 24 -5.80 14.08 -21.84
N GLU A 25 -6.55 13.02 -22.10
CA GLU A 25 -6.18 11.99 -23.08
C GLU A 25 -6.24 12.49 -24.52
N THR A 26 -7.30 13.22 -24.88
CA THR A 26 -7.42 13.81 -26.22
C THR A 26 -6.26 14.77 -26.47
N GLN A 27 -5.86 15.55 -25.49
CA GLN A 27 -4.69 16.41 -25.56
C GLN A 27 -3.37 15.63 -25.63
N SER A 28 -3.25 14.53 -24.86
CA SER A 28 -2.06 13.66 -24.87
C SER A 28 -1.91 12.90 -26.17
N ILE A 29 -2.99 12.34 -26.72
CA ILE A 29 -3.00 11.61 -28.00
C ILE A 29 -2.72 12.57 -29.17
N ARG A 30 -3.31 13.78 -29.16
CA ARG A 30 -3.04 14.82 -30.18
C ARG A 30 -1.57 15.27 -30.12
N ALA A 31 -0.96 15.35 -28.95
CA ALA A 31 0.44 15.72 -28.78
C ALA A 31 1.42 14.59 -29.15
N LEU A 32 1.04 13.33 -29.00
CA LEU A 32 1.79 12.17 -29.50
C LEU A 32 1.70 12.05 -31.05
N ALA A 33 0.59 12.51 -31.64
CA ALA A 33 0.35 12.50 -33.10
C ALA A 33 0.88 13.73 -33.81
N ALA A 34 1.11 14.83 -33.09
CA ALA A 34 1.67 16.07 -33.67
C ALA A 34 3.20 15.99 -33.54
N ASP A 35 3.84 15.58 -34.63
CA ASP A 35 5.31 15.69 -34.73
C ASP A 35 5.77 17.13 -34.45
N GLY A 36 6.45 17.31 -33.36
CA GLY A 36 7.61 18.19 -33.19
C GLY A 36 7.43 19.70 -33.13
N SER A 37 6.23 20.33 -33.23
CA SER A 37 6.16 21.80 -33.34
C SER A 37 5.22 22.57 -32.43
N GLY A 38 4.65 21.91 -31.40
CA GLY A 38 3.71 22.51 -30.44
C GLY A 38 3.93 22.17 -28.98
N GLY A 39 5.13 21.72 -28.61
CA GLY A 39 5.49 21.39 -27.21
C GLY A 39 5.61 22.64 -26.34
N ALA A 40 5.10 22.59 -25.11
CA ALA A 40 5.36 23.61 -24.10
C ALA A 40 6.87 23.86 -23.98
N PRO A 41 7.31 25.09 -23.70
CA PRO A 41 8.72 25.40 -23.56
C PRO A 41 9.31 24.54 -22.42
N VAL A 42 10.25 23.67 -22.75
CA VAL A 42 11.04 22.91 -21.77
C VAL A 42 11.88 23.92 -21.01
N SER A 43 11.69 24.03 -19.69
CA SER A 43 12.44 24.97 -18.85
C SER A 43 13.84 24.43 -18.48
N GLY A 44 14.07 23.12 -18.67
CA GLY A 44 15.32 22.43 -18.31
C GLY A 44 15.15 20.94 -18.23
N VAL A 45 16.10 20.29 -17.57
CA VAL A 45 16.09 18.85 -17.28
C VAL A 45 16.31 18.62 -15.79
N ASP A 46 15.74 17.55 -15.26
CA ASP A 46 16.01 17.10 -13.89
C ASP A 46 17.38 16.41 -13.78
N ALA A 47 17.82 16.05 -12.57
CA ALA A 47 19.13 15.46 -12.33
C ALA A 47 19.34 14.08 -13.00
N ARG A 48 18.30 13.47 -13.56
CA ARG A 48 18.34 12.21 -14.33
C ARG A 48 18.23 12.45 -15.83
N GLY A 49 18.22 13.73 -16.26
CA GLY A 49 18.14 14.14 -17.65
C GLY A 49 16.75 14.12 -18.27
N CYS A 50 15.69 14.04 -17.44
CA CYS A 50 14.31 14.09 -17.93
C CYS A 50 13.82 15.53 -18.04
N ALA A 51 13.18 15.87 -19.17
CA ALA A 51 12.65 17.21 -19.44
C ALA A 51 11.59 17.64 -18.41
N ILE A 52 11.64 18.92 -17.99
CA ILE A 52 10.72 19.54 -17.03
C ILE A 52 10.19 20.88 -17.57
N SER A 53 8.97 21.23 -17.15
CA SER A 53 8.29 22.47 -17.56
C SER A 53 7.98 23.35 -16.37
N GLY A 54 8.16 24.66 -16.51
CA GLY A 54 7.75 25.68 -15.54
C GLY A 54 8.63 25.80 -14.30
N ALA A 55 9.79 25.15 -14.25
CA ALA A 55 10.71 25.22 -13.11
C ALA A 55 11.65 26.43 -13.18
N THR A 56 11.97 27.01 -12.02
CA THR A 56 13.16 27.85 -11.81
C THR A 56 14.31 26.99 -11.24
N PRO A 57 15.58 27.41 -11.31
CA PRO A 57 16.69 26.64 -10.73
C PRO A 57 16.48 26.32 -9.23
N ALA A 58 16.05 27.31 -8.44
CA ALA A 58 15.80 27.11 -7.02
C ALA A 58 14.60 26.19 -6.72
N ALA A 59 13.53 26.26 -7.53
CA ALA A 59 12.40 25.33 -7.44
C ALA A 59 12.82 23.89 -7.80
N LEU A 60 13.70 23.74 -8.80
CA LEU A 60 14.24 22.44 -9.18
C LEU A 60 15.06 21.81 -8.05
N GLU A 61 15.92 22.58 -7.37
CA GLU A 61 16.67 22.08 -6.21
C GLU A 61 15.76 21.58 -5.09
N ALA A 62 14.69 22.32 -4.78
CA ALA A 62 13.71 21.91 -3.77
C ALA A 62 12.94 20.64 -4.22
N PHE A 63 12.55 20.56 -5.48
CA PHE A 63 11.92 19.37 -6.07
C PHE A 63 12.84 18.15 -6.00
N GLU A 64 14.13 18.27 -6.30
CA GLU A 64 15.09 17.18 -6.21
C GLU A 64 15.21 16.64 -4.78
N ARG A 65 15.27 17.54 -3.78
CA ARG A 65 15.23 17.13 -2.38
C ARG A 65 13.94 16.41 -2.00
N ALA A 66 12.79 16.88 -2.51
CA ALA A 66 11.50 16.23 -2.28
C ALA A 66 11.46 14.82 -2.90
N LEU A 67 11.91 14.70 -4.15
CA LEU A 67 11.94 13.43 -4.85
C LEU A 67 12.90 12.44 -4.18
N GLU A 68 14.07 12.88 -3.80
CA GLU A 68 15.05 12.07 -3.07
C GLU A 68 14.50 11.56 -1.74
N ALA A 69 13.87 12.45 -0.94
CA ALA A 69 13.22 12.07 0.31
C ALA A 69 12.10 11.02 0.06
N SER A 70 11.26 11.24 -0.94
CA SER A 70 10.20 10.31 -1.33
C SER A 70 10.73 8.93 -1.74
N LEU A 71 11.77 8.89 -2.57
CA LEU A 71 12.38 7.65 -3.08
C LEU A 71 12.95 6.78 -1.95
N ARG A 72 13.53 7.40 -0.92
CA ARG A 72 14.15 6.73 0.24
C ARG A 72 13.25 6.62 1.47
N TRP A 73 11.98 7.03 1.34
CA TRP A 73 11.00 7.04 2.43
C TRP A 73 11.42 7.92 3.63
N ARG A 74 12.11 9.02 3.34
CA ARG A 74 12.44 10.04 4.33
C ARG A 74 11.29 11.03 4.48
N SER A 75 11.19 11.66 5.66
CA SER A 75 10.25 12.74 5.91
C SER A 75 10.64 14.02 5.18
N GLY A 76 9.74 14.99 5.08
CA GLY A 76 10.04 16.34 4.58
C GLY A 76 9.80 16.54 3.08
N ALA A 77 9.30 15.53 2.34
CA ALA A 77 9.04 15.66 0.91
C ALA A 77 7.97 16.72 0.59
N MET A 78 6.89 16.79 1.37
CA MET A 78 5.81 17.77 1.15
C MET A 78 6.29 19.19 1.41
N GLU A 79 7.04 19.41 2.47
CA GLU A 79 7.64 20.72 2.83
C GLU A 79 8.56 21.24 1.73
N GLN A 80 9.38 20.37 1.13
CA GLN A 80 10.22 20.73 -0.01
C GLN A 80 9.40 21.04 -1.27
N LEU A 81 8.28 20.35 -1.50
CA LEU A 81 7.38 20.66 -2.60
C LEU A 81 6.67 21.98 -2.42
N ASP A 82 6.28 22.34 -1.19
CA ASP A 82 5.70 23.65 -0.90
C ASP A 82 6.69 24.76 -1.23
N ILE A 83 7.99 24.60 -0.90
CA ILE A 83 9.05 25.54 -1.28
C ILE A 83 9.17 25.61 -2.81
N ALA A 84 9.20 24.47 -3.51
CA ALA A 84 9.31 24.45 -4.97
C ALA A 84 8.14 25.17 -5.66
N LEU A 85 6.91 24.93 -5.19
CA LEU A 85 5.69 25.52 -5.76
C LEU A 85 5.50 27.01 -5.38
N GLN A 86 6.03 27.46 -4.23
CA GLN A 86 6.10 28.88 -3.91
C GLN A 86 7.03 29.64 -4.86
N GLN A 87 8.15 29.05 -5.24
CA GLN A 87 9.14 29.64 -6.14
C GLN A 87 8.75 29.52 -7.63
N ALA A 88 8.03 28.47 -8.00
CA ALA A 88 7.58 28.21 -9.37
C ALA A 88 6.19 27.55 -9.37
N PRO A 89 5.09 28.33 -9.25
CA PRO A 89 3.73 27.80 -9.24
C PRO A 89 3.33 27.01 -10.50
N THR A 90 4.06 27.22 -11.61
CA THR A 90 3.85 26.56 -12.90
C THR A 90 4.71 25.30 -13.08
N PHE A 91 5.48 24.89 -12.07
CA PHE A 91 6.33 23.70 -12.15
C PHE A 91 5.51 22.41 -12.13
N VAL A 92 5.27 21.83 -13.31
CA VAL A 92 4.35 20.69 -13.50
C VAL A 92 4.78 19.46 -12.69
N MET A 93 6.07 19.09 -12.73
CA MET A 93 6.53 17.90 -12.02
C MET A 93 6.47 18.03 -10.50
N ALA A 94 6.51 19.24 -9.93
CA ALA A 94 6.28 19.45 -8.50
C ALA A 94 4.82 19.15 -8.12
N HIS A 95 3.84 19.57 -8.91
CA HIS A 95 2.44 19.19 -8.73
C HIS A 95 2.22 17.68 -8.93
N VAL A 96 2.90 17.08 -9.90
CA VAL A 96 2.83 15.63 -10.17
C VAL A 96 3.35 14.84 -8.96
N LEU A 97 4.52 15.20 -8.40
CA LEU A 97 5.05 14.53 -7.20
C LEU A 97 4.13 14.72 -5.99
N GLN A 98 3.60 15.94 -5.79
CA GLN A 98 2.65 16.23 -4.71
C GLN A 98 1.39 15.34 -4.82
N ALA A 99 0.84 15.18 -6.01
CA ALA A 99 -0.31 14.30 -6.24
C ALA A 99 0.04 12.82 -5.95
N TRP A 100 1.18 12.34 -6.42
CA TRP A 100 1.61 10.95 -6.15
C TRP A 100 1.83 10.66 -4.67
N LEU A 101 2.38 11.60 -3.89
CA LEU A 101 2.53 11.46 -2.44
C LEU A 101 1.18 11.32 -1.72
N LEU A 102 0.16 12.02 -2.19
CA LEU A 102 -1.20 11.90 -1.66
C LEU A 102 -1.89 10.60 -2.07
N LEU A 103 -1.62 10.09 -3.28
CA LEU A 103 -2.24 8.87 -3.81
C LEU A 103 -1.59 7.58 -3.32
N SER A 104 -0.32 7.62 -2.89
CA SER A 104 0.42 6.44 -2.44
C SER A 104 -0.06 5.88 -1.09
N GLY A 105 -0.67 6.70 -0.25
CA GLY A 105 -1.29 6.28 1.00
C GLY A 105 -2.74 5.86 0.78
N ARG A 106 -3.16 4.74 1.35
CA ARG A 106 -4.55 4.23 1.22
C ARG A 106 -5.57 5.04 2.03
N ASP A 107 -5.45 6.36 2.02
CA ASP A 107 -6.30 7.29 2.75
C ASP A 107 -7.22 8.05 1.80
N LEU A 108 -8.53 7.88 1.93
CA LEU A 108 -9.53 8.48 1.04
C LEU A 108 -9.49 10.01 1.07
N GLN A 109 -9.18 10.62 2.22
CA GLN A 109 -9.12 12.10 2.31
C GLN A 109 -7.91 12.64 1.54
N ARG A 110 -6.75 11.97 1.65
CA ARG A 110 -5.56 12.30 0.86
C ARG A 110 -5.82 12.13 -0.64
N VAL A 111 -6.47 11.03 -1.04
CA VAL A 111 -6.88 10.82 -2.45
C VAL A 111 -7.78 11.96 -2.94
N ARG A 112 -8.77 12.37 -2.14
CA ARG A 112 -9.64 13.53 -2.50
C ARG A 112 -8.83 14.82 -2.64
N SER A 113 -7.80 15.03 -1.81
CA SER A 113 -6.93 16.21 -1.87
C SER A 113 -6.03 16.25 -3.11
N ALA A 114 -5.79 15.11 -3.79
CA ALA A 114 -5.03 15.08 -5.05
C ALA A 114 -5.83 15.62 -6.24
N ARG A 115 -7.16 15.58 -6.22
CA ARG A 115 -8.01 16.04 -7.35
C ARG A 115 -7.82 17.52 -7.70
N PRO A 116 -7.86 18.49 -6.79
CA PRO A 116 -7.61 19.89 -7.12
C PRO A 116 -6.17 20.15 -7.63
N ILE A 117 -5.19 19.35 -7.18
CA ILE A 117 -3.81 19.43 -7.68
C ILE A 117 -3.77 19.00 -9.15
N LEU A 118 -4.42 17.89 -9.50
CA LEU A 118 -4.54 17.45 -10.89
C LEU A 118 -5.18 18.51 -11.77
N VAL A 119 -6.31 19.09 -11.34
CA VAL A 119 -7.02 20.13 -12.12
C VAL A 119 -6.12 21.33 -12.38
N ARG A 120 -5.37 21.77 -11.37
CA ARG A 120 -4.40 22.87 -11.53
C ARG A 120 -3.29 22.51 -12.50
N ALA A 121 -2.65 21.36 -12.31
CA ALA A 121 -1.52 20.93 -13.14
C ALA A 121 -1.92 20.66 -14.60
N ALA A 122 -3.13 20.16 -14.84
CA ALA A 122 -3.64 19.91 -16.19
C ALA A 122 -3.86 21.19 -17.01
N GLY A 123 -4.05 22.34 -16.35
CA GLY A 123 -4.14 23.66 -16.99
C GLY A 123 -2.77 24.29 -17.31
N LEU A 124 -1.67 23.70 -16.89
CA LEU A 124 -0.31 24.23 -17.12
C LEU A 124 0.27 23.72 -18.45
N PRO A 125 1.19 24.48 -19.07
CA PRO A 125 1.96 24.02 -20.21
C PRO A 125 2.84 22.83 -19.81
N ALA A 126 2.47 21.62 -20.22
CA ALA A 126 3.14 20.37 -19.87
C ALA A 126 3.74 19.69 -21.10
N ASN A 127 4.92 19.08 -20.96
CA ASN A 127 5.52 18.23 -22.00
C ASN A 127 4.85 16.84 -22.08
N VAL A 128 5.25 15.97 -23.00
CA VAL A 128 4.65 14.63 -23.20
C VAL A 128 4.79 13.76 -21.96
N ARG A 129 5.97 13.72 -21.32
CA ARG A 129 6.23 12.98 -20.08
C ARG A 129 5.27 13.41 -18.96
N GLU A 130 5.15 14.70 -18.75
CA GLU A 130 4.30 15.29 -17.70
C GLU A 130 2.82 15.02 -17.95
N ARG A 131 2.36 15.12 -19.19
CA ARG A 131 0.97 14.76 -19.57
C ARG A 131 0.66 13.29 -19.31
N LEU A 132 1.59 12.38 -19.57
CA LEU A 132 1.41 10.96 -19.25
C LEU A 132 1.29 10.71 -17.74
N HIS A 133 2.07 11.43 -16.90
CA HIS A 133 1.88 11.40 -15.45
C HIS A 133 0.51 11.93 -15.03
N LEU A 134 0.07 13.05 -15.58
CA LEU A 134 -1.25 13.62 -15.27
C LEU A 134 -2.38 12.66 -15.69
N ALA A 135 -2.25 11.99 -16.83
CA ALA A 135 -3.20 10.96 -17.27
C ALA A 135 -3.21 9.73 -16.33
N ALA A 136 -2.04 9.33 -15.81
CA ALA A 136 -1.96 8.26 -14.83
C ALA A 136 -2.60 8.64 -13.48
N ILE A 137 -2.38 9.87 -13.01
CA ILE A 137 -3.02 10.42 -11.81
C ILE A 137 -4.54 10.46 -11.98
N ALA A 138 -5.03 10.92 -13.14
CA ALA A 138 -6.45 10.97 -13.45
C ALA A 138 -7.09 9.57 -13.42
N ALA A 139 -6.45 8.58 -14.06
CA ALA A 139 -6.90 7.19 -14.04
C ALA A 139 -6.95 6.63 -12.60
N THR A 140 -5.95 6.95 -11.76
CA THR A 140 -5.92 6.56 -10.35
C THR A 140 -7.10 7.14 -9.56
N LEU A 141 -7.42 8.42 -9.79
CA LEU A 141 -8.54 9.11 -9.14
C LEU A 141 -9.92 8.58 -9.60
N ASP A 142 -9.98 7.92 -10.75
CA ASP A 142 -11.16 7.26 -11.28
C ASP A 142 -11.20 5.74 -10.96
N ASP A 143 -10.30 5.28 -10.07
CA ASP A 143 -10.16 3.86 -9.63
C ASP A 143 -9.80 2.91 -10.78
N ASP A 144 -9.21 3.42 -11.87
CA ASP A 144 -8.70 2.63 -12.99
C ASP A 144 -7.18 2.43 -12.88
N TYR A 145 -6.77 1.55 -11.96
CA TYR A 145 -5.36 1.30 -11.69
C TYR A 145 -4.64 0.61 -12.85
N GLU A 146 -5.34 -0.19 -13.65
CA GLU A 146 -4.72 -0.82 -14.83
C GLU A 146 -4.34 0.23 -15.88
N ARG A 147 -5.22 1.20 -16.11
CA ARG A 147 -4.93 2.32 -16.99
C ARG A 147 -3.81 3.22 -16.44
N ALA A 148 -3.80 3.46 -15.12
CA ALA A 148 -2.72 4.18 -14.46
C ALA A 148 -1.36 3.49 -14.67
N LYS A 149 -1.28 2.17 -14.44
CA LYS A 149 -0.08 1.35 -14.69
C LYS A 149 0.36 1.40 -16.16
N GLN A 150 -0.60 1.36 -17.09
CA GLN A 150 -0.31 1.47 -18.53
C GLN A 150 0.33 2.83 -18.88
N ARG A 151 -0.23 3.94 -18.37
CA ARG A 151 0.33 5.28 -18.62
C ARG A 151 1.72 5.45 -18.01
N LEU A 152 1.96 4.91 -16.82
CA LEU A 152 3.29 4.90 -16.22
C LEU A 152 4.27 4.01 -16.98
N SER A 153 3.81 2.91 -17.58
CA SER A 153 4.62 2.09 -18.49
C SER A 153 5.00 2.86 -19.76
N ASP A 154 4.09 3.69 -20.30
CA ASP A 154 4.38 4.57 -21.44
C ASP A 154 5.46 5.59 -21.08
N VAL A 155 5.40 6.19 -19.85
CA VAL A 155 6.46 7.07 -19.35
C VAL A 155 7.80 6.34 -19.31
N LEU A 156 7.86 5.16 -18.69
CA LEU A 156 9.11 4.41 -18.50
C LEU A 156 9.72 3.91 -19.81
N ARG A 157 8.90 3.60 -20.81
CA ARG A 157 9.36 3.21 -22.15
C ARG A 157 10.06 4.38 -22.86
N LEU A 158 9.57 5.61 -22.70
CA LEU A 158 10.12 6.83 -23.30
C LEU A 158 11.24 7.44 -22.44
N HIS A 159 11.12 7.34 -21.14
CA HIS A 159 12.00 7.92 -20.12
C HIS A 159 12.36 6.90 -19.05
N PRO A 160 13.25 5.92 -19.35
CA PRO A 160 13.57 4.83 -18.40
C PRO A 160 14.28 5.30 -17.12
N ARG A 161 14.71 6.57 -17.07
CA ARG A 161 15.29 7.22 -15.88
C ARG A 161 14.26 8.02 -15.07
N ASP A 162 12.97 7.92 -15.38
CA ASP A 162 11.92 8.57 -14.59
C ASP A 162 11.69 7.80 -13.28
N ALA A 163 12.39 8.22 -12.23
CA ALA A 163 12.31 7.61 -10.90
C ALA A 163 10.91 7.69 -10.30
N LEU A 164 10.18 8.77 -10.56
CA LEU A 164 8.83 8.98 -10.02
C LEU A 164 7.81 8.06 -10.70
N ALA A 165 7.87 7.92 -12.02
CA ALA A 165 7.02 6.98 -12.75
C ALA A 165 7.28 5.54 -12.29
N LEU A 166 8.55 5.17 -12.08
CA LEU A 166 8.92 3.85 -11.57
C LEU A 166 8.33 3.62 -10.17
N GLN A 167 8.52 4.56 -9.24
CA GLN A 167 8.00 4.45 -7.88
C GLN A 167 6.47 4.33 -7.85
N ALA A 168 5.77 5.16 -8.63
CA ALA A 168 4.31 5.12 -8.70
C ALA A 168 3.83 3.78 -9.29
N ALA A 169 4.39 3.34 -10.41
CA ALA A 169 4.02 2.09 -11.05
C ALA A 169 4.31 0.88 -10.15
N HIS A 170 5.48 0.83 -9.52
CA HIS A 170 5.87 -0.19 -8.56
C HIS A 170 4.89 -0.27 -7.37
N SER A 171 4.43 0.89 -6.87
CA SER A 171 3.42 0.92 -5.81
C SER A 171 2.08 0.33 -6.28
N PHE A 172 1.62 0.62 -7.51
CA PHE A 172 0.39 0.05 -8.04
C PHE A 172 0.51 -1.45 -8.36
N ASP A 173 1.64 -1.92 -8.87
CA ASP A 173 1.86 -3.36 -9.06
C ASP A 173 1.74 -4.10 -7.72
N TYR A 174 2.32 -3.56 -6.66
CA TYR A 174 2.20 -4.08 -5.29
C TYR A 174 0.76 -4.01 -4.75
N LEU A 175 0.08 -2.87 -4.89
CA LEU A 175 -1.30 -2.66 -4.43
C LEU A 175 -2.31 -3.55 -5.16
N THR A 176 -2.01 -3.95 -6.39
CA THR A 176 -2.87 -4.82 -7.20
C THR A 176 -2.51 -6.30 -7.09
N GLY A 177 -1.42 -6.63 -6.39
CA GLY A 177 -0.89 -7.97 -6.26
C GLY A 177 -0.26 -8.53 -7.54
N ASP A 178 0.15 -7.66 -8.46
CA ASP A 178 0.80 -8.02 -9.72
C ASP A 178 2.32 -8.15 -9.53
N ILE A 179 2.73 -9.23 -8.87
CA ILE A 179 4.12 -9.46 -8.46
C ILE A 179 5.04 -9.64 -9.66
N GLY A 180 4.56 -10.23 -10.76
CA GLY A 180 5.33 -10.36 -11.99
C GLY A 180 5.73 -8.98 -12.53
N CYS A 181 4.75 -8.09 -12.72
CA CYS A 181 4.99 -6.72 -13.16
C CYS A 181 5.86 -5.93 -12.16
N LEU A 182 5.66 -6.14 -10.85
CA LEU A 182 6.47 -5.50 -9.80
C LEU A 182 7.97 -5.71 -10.03
N ARG A 183 8.39 -6.93 -10.34
CA ARG A 183 9.80 -7.29 -10.63
C ARG A 183 10.24 -6.84 -12.02
N ASP A 184 9.48 -7.21 -13.05
CA ASP A 184 9.88 -7.04 -14.44
C ASP A 184 10.00 -5.56 -14.82
N ARG A 185 9.18 -4.70 -14.21
CA ARG A 185 9.24 -3.26 -14.41
C ARG A 185 10.57 -2.67 -13.96
N VAL A 186 11.05 -3.01 -12.77
CA VAL A 186 12.36 -2.53 -12.29
C VAL A 186 13.48 -3.08 -13.15
N GLN A 187 13.45 -4.38 -13.48
CA GLN A 187 14.45 -5.01 -14.33
C GLN A 187 14.53 -4.36 -15.72
N SER A 188 13.40 -3.93 -16.30
CA SER A 188 13.37 -3.33 -17.62
C SER A 188 14.10 -1.97 -17.70
N VAL A 189 14.14 -1.21 -16.61
CA VAL A 189 14.77 0.10 -16.58
C VAL A 189 16.21 0.09 -16.06
N LEU A 190 16.62 -0.95 -15.32
CA LEU A 190 17.97 -1.08 -14.76
C LEU A 190 19.12 -0.79 -15.74
N PRO A 191 19.07 -1.25 -17.02
CA PRO A 191 20.15 -0.99 -17.97
C PRO A 191 20.37 0.51 -18.28
N ALA A 192 19.39 1.37 -18.04
CA ALA A 192 19.49 2.81 -18.26
C ALA A 192 20.08 3.57 -17.05
N TRP A 193 20.31 2.88 -15.93
CA TRP A 193 20.78 3.48 -14.68
C TRP A 193 22.23 3.10 -14.37
N SER A 194 22.92 3.99 -13.65
CA SER A 194 24.26 3.76 -13.13
C SER A 194 24.41 4.35 -11.72
N ARG A 195 25.48 4.00 -11.02
CA ARG A 195 25.76 4.49 -9.66
C ARG A 195 25.86 6.01 -9.54
N ASP A 196 26.19 6.68 -10.64
CA ASP A 196 26.36 8.14 -10.67
C ASP A 196 25.02 8.89 -10.75
N LEU A 197 23.93 8.19 -11.06
CA LEU A 197 22.61 8.82 -11.16
C LEU A 197 21.95 8.94 -9.79
N PRO A 198 21.41 10.12 -9.43
CA PRO A 198 20.69 10.32 -8.18
C PRO A 198 19.48 9.40 -8.07
N GLY A 199 19.37 8.69 -6.94
CA GLY A 199 18.29 7.73 -6.68
C GLY A 199 18.59 6.29 -7.12
N TYR A 200 19.80 5.97 -7.59
CA TYR A 200 20.18 4.61 -7.95
C TYR A 200 20.09 3.64 -6.76
N ASP A 201 20.46 4.08 -5.56
CA ASP A 201 20.28 3.31 -4.33
C ASP A 201 18.79 2.99 -4.03
N ALA A 202 17.89 3.93 -4.31
CA ALA A 202 16.45 3.72 -4.16
C ALA A 202 15.88 2.79 -5.24
N LEU A 203 16.40 2.86 -6.47
CA LEU A 203 16.08 1.89 -7.53
C LEU A 203 16.48 0.47 -7.10
N LEU A 204 17.68 0.29 -6.55
CA LEU A 204 18.13 -1.00 -6.02
C LEU A 204 17.23 -1.47 -4.87
N ALA A 205 16.79 -0.59 -3.98
CA ALA A 205 15.86 -0.94 -2.91
C ALA A 205 14.48 -1.38 -3.46
N MET A 206 13.95 -0.73 -4.50
CA MET A 206 12.75 -1.19 -5.20
C MET A 206 12.96 -2.55 -5.87
N HIS A 207 14.12 -2.78 -6.50
CA HIS A 207 14.47 -4.07 -7.09
C HIS A 207 14.55 -5.17 -6.03
N ALA A 208 15.22 -4.90 -4.92
CA ALA A 208 15.33 -5.83 -3.81
C ALA A 208 13.95 -6.21 -3.23
N PHE A 209 13.05 -5.24 -3.08
CA PHE A 209 11.68 -5.49 -2.63
C PHE A 209 10.91 -6.38 -3.62
N SER A 210 11.02 -6.09 -4.91
CA SER A 210 10.35 -6.91 -5.92
C SER A 210 10.89 -8.34 -6.01
N LEU A 211 12.18 -8.55 -5.78
CA LEU A 211 12.77 -9.88 -5.66
C LEU A 211 12.27 -10.62 -4.41
N GLU A 212 12.14 -9.91 -3.30
CA GLU A 212 11.63 -10.45 -2.04
C GLU A 212 10.18 -10.93 -2.21
N GLU A 213 9.28 -10.11 -2.75
CA GLU A 213 7.89 -10.47 -3.02
C GLU A 213 7.76 -11.63 -4.04
N CYS A 214 8.78 -11.85 -4.90
CA CYS A 214 8.86 -13.02 -5.79
C CYS A 214 9.48 -14.27 -5.12
N GLY A 215 9.84 -14.22 -3.83
CA GLY A 215 10.48 -15.34 -3.12
C GLY A 215 11.97 -15.52 -3.40
N GLU A 216 12.62 -14.58 -4.10
CA GLU A 216 14.03 -14.61 -4.44
C GLU A 216 14.91 -14.01 -3.31
N TYR A 217 14.69 -14.46 -2.06
CA TYR A 217 15.21 -13.82 -0.83
C TYR A 217 16.72 -13.61 -0.82
N ALA A 218 17.52 -14.59 -1.28
CA ALA A 218 18.97 -14.47 -1.30
C ALA A 218 19.47 -13.38 -2.28
N ARG A 219 18.74 -13.17 -3.39
CA ARG A 219 19.03 -12.07 -4.32
C ARG A 219 18.57 -10.73 -3.74
N ALA A 220 17.38 -10.71 -3.15
CA ALA A 220 16.83 -9.54 -2.48
C ALA A 220 17.78 -9.00 -1.41
N GLU A 221 18.31 -9.88 -0.55
CA GLU A 221 19.29 -9.51 0.48
C GLU A 221 20.57 -8.89 -0.11
N ARG A 222 21.14 -9.50 -1.15
CA ARG A 222 22.35 -8.95 -1.79
C ARG A 222 22.11 -7.55 -2.37
N VAL A 223 21.00 -7.37 -3.09
CA VAL A 223 20.66 -6.08 -3.72
C VAL A 223 20.31 -5.01 -2.66
N ALA A 224 19.60 -5.39 -1.58
CA ALA A 224 19.34 -4.47 -0.48
C ALA A 224 20.64 -4.01 0.22
N ARG A 225 21.59 -4.93 0.46
CA ARG A 225 22.90 -4.58 1.00
C ARG A 225 23.71 -3.69 0.06
N GLU A 226 23.62 -3.87 -1.25
CA GLU A 226 24.23 -2.98 -2.23
C GLU A 226 23.61 -1.57 -2.15
N ALA A 227 22.29 -1.46 -2.06
CA ALA A 227 21.60 -0.18 -1.86
C ALA A 227 22.09 0.54 -0.60
N LEU A 228 22.23 -0.19 0.52
CA LEU A 228 22.68 0.35 1.81
C LEU A 228 24.18 0.69 1.82
N ALA A 229 25.00 0.00 1.03
CA ALA A 229 26.41 0.38 0.85
C ALA A 229 26.56 1.70 0.09
N LEU A 230 25.62 2.04 -0.79
CA LEU A 230 25.56 3.33 -1.48
C LEU A 230 24.97 4.42 -0.57
N ASN A 231 23.96 4.09 0.20
CA ASN A 231 23.28 5.02 1.09
C ASN A 231 22.77 4.31 2.35
N PRO A 232 23.50 4.40 3.49
CA PRO A 232 23.08 3.79 4.76
C PRO A 232 21.76 4.32 5.33
N ASP A 233 21.32 5.51 4.90
CA ASP A 233 20.08 6.16 5.35
C ASP A 233 18.86 5.82 4.45
N ASN A 234 19.00 4.85 3.55
CA ASN A 234 17.88 4.39 2.72
C ASN A 234 16.92 3.50 3.53
N ALA A 235 15.89 4.13 4.11
CA ALA A 235 14.92 3.44 4.95
C ALA A 235 14.14 2.35 4.18
N ARG A 236 13.90 2.52 2.88
CA ARG A 236 13.29 1.50 2.03
C ARG A 236 14.14 0.22 1.99
N ALA A 237 15.47 0.35 1.87
CA ALA A 237 16.36 -0.81 1.84
C ALA A 237 16.44 -1.52 3.21
N HIS A 238 16.41 -0.79 4.33
CA HIS A 238 16.29 -1.39 5.66
C HIS A 238 14.99 -2.16 5.84
N HIS A 239 13.88 -1.64 5.33
CA HIS A 239 12.58 -2.32 5.34
C HIS A 239 12.64 -3.64 4.53
N VAL A 240 13.28 -3.64 3.36
CA VAL A 240 13.47 -4.90 2.60
C VAL A 240 14.29 -5.92 3.40
N MET A 241 15.33 -5.48 4.11
CA MET A 241 16.09 -6.39 4.98
C MET A 241 15.22 -7.00 6.08
N ALA A 242 14.30 -6.22 6.67
CA ALA A 242 13.34 -6.75 7.64
C ALA A 242 12.46 -7.85 7.04
N HIS A 243 11.89 -7.63 5.85
CA HIS A 243 11.12 -8.64 5.11
C HIS A 243 11.95 -9.91 4.85
N VAL A 244 13.18 -9.77 4.36
CA VAL A 244 14.05 -10.91 4.07
C VAL A 244 14.31 -11.74 5.34
N PHE A 245 14.60 -11.10 6.48
CA PHE A 245 14.78 -11.81 7.74
C PHE A 245 13.51 -12.53 8.19
N GLU A 246 12.35 -11.91 8.02
CA GLU A 246 11.06 -12.50 8.34
C GLU A 246 10.78 -13.74 7.49
N MET A 247 10.87 -13.60 6.17
CA MET A 247 10.53 -14.66 5.22
C MET A 247 11.55 -15.82 5.18
N THR A 248 12.69 -15.65 5.84
CA THR A 248 13.74 -16.69 5.95
C THR A 248 13.92 -17.22 7.39
N ASP A 249 12.94 -16.98 8.28
CA ASP A 249 12.92 -17.44 9.68
C ASP A 249 14.17 -17.04 10.50
N ARG A 250 14.76 -15.87 10.18
CA ARG A 250 15.95 -15.34 10.85
C ARG A 250 15.64 -14.21 11.84
N ALA A 251 14.62 -14.41 12.69
CA ALA A 251 14.08 -13.37 13.59
C ALA A 251 15.16 -12.75 14.50
N ASP A 252 16.05 -13.56 15.13
CA ASP A 252 17.15 -13.05 15.96
C ASP A 252 18.12 -12.14 15.17
N ALA A 253 18.45 -12.53 13.94
CA ALA A 253 19.30 -11.74 13.07
C ALA A 253 18.58 -10.45 12.65
N GLY A 254 17.27 -10.52 12.40
CA GLY A 254 16.42 -9.36 12.12
C GLY A 254 16.42 -8.34 13.25
N ILE A 255 16.24 -8.78 14.50
CA ILE A 255 16.29 -7.89 15.67
C ILE A 255 17.68 -7.22 15.79
N ARG A 256 18.76 -7.98 15.65
CA ARG A 256 20.13 -7.42 15.69
C ARG A 256 20.32 -6.38 14.60
N TRP A 257 19.99 -6.71 13.35
CA TRP A 257 20.11 -5.81 12.20
C TRP A 257 19.35 -4.51 12.42
N MET A 258 18.08 -4.59 12.80
CA MET A 258 17.26 -3.40 13.00
C MET A 258 17.79 -2.50 14.12
N ASN A 259 18.32 -3.08 15.19
CA ASN A 259 18.93 -2.32 16.29
C ASN A 259 20.26 -1.68 15.90
N GLU A 260 21.13 -2.38 15.20
CA GLU A 260 22.45 -1.89 14.76
C GLU A 260 22.34 -0.76 13.74
N HIS A 261 21.31 -0.80 12.86
CA HIS A 261 21.11 0.19 11.80
C HIS A 261 19.96 1.17 12.10
N LYS A 262 19.61 1.34 13.37
CA LYS A 262 18.45 2.13 13.80
C LYS A 262 18.48 3.58 13.30
N SER A 263 19.66 4.20 13.17
CA SER A 263 19.80 5.57 12.65
C SER A 263 19.27 5.74 11.23
N GLY A 264 19.37 4.70 10.39
CA GLY A 264 18.97 4.75 8.98
C GLY A 264 17.45 4.66 8.75
N TRP A 265 16.66 4.19 9.74
CA TRP A 265 15.24 3.95 9.53
C TRP A 265 14.29 4.48 10.63
N ALA A 266 14.77 4.67 11.88
CA ALA A 266 13.86 4.94 13.01
C ALA A 266 13.53 6.42 13.21
N ALA A 267 14.28 7.33 12.59
CA ALA A 267 14.08 8.78 12.73
C ALA A 267 14.00 9.44 11.35
N ASN A 268 13.16 10.47 11.24
CA ASN A 268 12.97 11.24 10.01
C ASN A 268 12.58 10.37 8.78
N THR A 269 11.76 9.34 9.01
CA THR A 269 11.25 8.45 7.96
C THR A 269 9.75 8.26 8.09
N ILE A 270 9.08 8.03 6.96
CA ILE A 270 7.65 7.72 6.92
C ILE A 270 7.35 6.25 7.25
N VAL A 271 8.37 5.42 7.41
CA VAL A 271 8.28 3.96 7.58
C VAL A 271 8.73 3.50 8.97
N ALA A 272 9.07 4.43 9.87
CA ALA A 272 9.59 4.09 11.20
C ALA A 272 8.65 3.17 11.99
N VAL A 273 7.34 3.50 12.04
CA VAL A 273 6.33 2.67 12.73
C VAL A 273 6.28 1.28 12.13
N HIS A 274 6.29 1.16 10.82
CA HIS A 274 6.26 -0.12 10.10
C HIS A 274 7.54 -0.96 10.34
N CYS A 275 8.70 -0.32 10.39
CA CYS A 275 9.94 -1.01 10.75
C CYS A 275 9.92 -1.51 12.21
N TRP A 276 9.37 -0.74 13.14
CA TRP A 276 9.15 -1.20 14.51
C TRP A 276 8.12 -2.35 14.57
N TRP A 277 7.13 -2.36 13.68
CA TRP A 277 6.20 -3.46 13.57
C TRP A 277 6.91 -4.77 13.17
N HIS A 278 7.87 -4.74 12.21
CA HIS A 278 8.71 -5.91 11.91
C HIS A 278 9.53 -6.37 13.12
N VAL A 279 10.09 -5.44 13.90
CA VAL A 279 10.77 -5.81 15.16
C VAL A 279 9.82 -6.53 16.11
N ALA A 280 8.57 -6.08 16.22
CA ALA A 280 7.56 -6.76 17.03
C ALA A 280 7.20 -8.14 16.46
N LEU A 281 7.11 -8.30 15.12
CA LEU A 281 6.89 -9.61 14.48
C LEU A 281 8.03 -10.58 14.78
N PHE A 282 9.28 -10.14 14.76
CA PHE A 282 10.42 -10.98 15.17
C PHE A 282 10.28 -11.47 16.62
N HIS A 283 9.85 -10.60 17.54
CA HIS A 283 9.57 -11.04 18.91
C HIS A 283 8.42 -12.04 18.98
N VAL A 284 7.36 -11.86 18.17
CA VAL A 284 6.26 -12.84 18.07
C VAL A 284 6.78 -14.18 17.54
N ALA A 285 7.60 -14.20 16.51
CA ALA A 285 8.19 -15.41 15.93
C ALA A 285 9.07 -16.17 16.94
N LEU A 286 9.73 -15.45 17.85
CA LEU A 286 10.53 -16.02 18.94
C LEU A 286 9.72 -16.44 20.18
N GLY A 287 8.38 -16.38 20.12
CA GLY A 287 7.52 -16.71 21.26
C GLY A 287 7.61 -15.70 22.41
N GLN A 288 7.89 -14.43 22.12
CA GLN A 288 8.09 -13.35 23.09
C GLN A 288 6.98 -12.27 22.98
N PRO A 289 5.68 -12.60 23.18
CA PRO A 289 4.57 -11.67 22.98
C PRO A 289 4.67 -10.41 23.87
N ASP A 290 5.19 -10.53 25.10
CA ASP A 290 5.34 -9.39 26.02
C ASP A 290 6.35 -8.37 25.48
N ARG A 291 7.43 -8.82 24.81
CA ARG A 291 8.38 -7.93 24.14
C ARG A 291 7.75 -7.28 22.93
N ALA A 292 6.97 -8.01 22.13
CA ALA A 292 6.24 -7.47 21.01
C ALA A 292 5.26 -6.37 21.47
N LEU A 293 4.53 -6.58 22.56
CA LEU A 293 3.64 -5.59 23.16
C LEU A 293 4.39 -4.37 23.72
N ALA A 294 5.59 -4.57 24.27
CA ALA A 294 6.42 -3.46 24.70
C ALA A 294 6.88 -2.58 23.52
N VAL A 295 7.20 -3.18 22.35
CA VAL A 295 7.47 -2.45 21.11
C VAL A 295 6.20 -1.74 20.62
N TYR A 296 5.04 -2.39 20.65
CA TYR A 296 3.75 -1.81 20.31
C TYR A 296 3.49 -0.53 21.12
N ASP A 297 3.59 -0.60 22.44
CA ASP A 297 3.28 0.53 23.32
C ASP A 297 4.27 1.70 23.16
N ARG A 298 5.58 1.39 22.96
CA ARG A 298 6.64 2.40 22.96
C ARG A 298 6.86 3.06 21.61
N HIS A 299 6.60 2.35 20.51
CA HIS A 299 7.04 2.77 19.17
C HIS A 299 5.92 2.77 18.13
N ILE A 300 4.96 1.86 18.20
CA ILE A 300 3.91 1.74 17.19
C ILE A 300 2.72 2.63 17.57
N ARG A 301 2.30 2.60 18.85
CA ARG A 301 1.11 3.34 19.33
C ARG A 301 1.40 4.43 20.36
N ALA A 302 2.66 4.75 20.62
CA ALA A 302 3.03 5.74 21.62
C ALA A 302 2.38 7.12 21.41
N GLY A 303 2.19 7.54 20.16
CA GLY A 303 1.56 8.82 19.79
C GLY A 303 0.08 8.72 19.40
N HIS A 304 -0.55 7.55 19.56
CA HIS A 304 -1.94 7.31 19.13
C HIS A 304 -2.23 7.77 17.69
N SER A 305 -1.27 7.52 16.78
CA SER A 305 -1.36 7.92 15.38
C SER A 305 -2.68 7.48 14.72
N THR A 306 -3.29 8.35 13.92
CA THR A 306 -4.47 8.06 13.10
C THR A 306 -4.12 7.84 11.64
N GLU A 307 -2.83 7.75 11.31
CA GLU A 307 -2.37 7.38 9.97
C GLU A 307 -2.82 5.96 9.65
N VAL A 308 -3.36 5.77 8.45
CA VAL A 308 -3.96 4.49 8.04
C VAL A 308 -2.93 3.35 8.09
N SER A 309 -1.68 3.59 7.67
CA SER A 309 -0.60 2.60 7.75
C SER A 309 -0.35 2.11 9.17
N ASP A 310 -0.31 3.03 10.13
CA ASP A 310 -0.02 2.72 11.53
C ASP A 310 -1.19 1.95 12.18
N LEU A 311 -2.43 2.30 11.81
CA LEU A 311 -3.63 1.57 12.25
C LEU A 311 -3.66 0.15 11.68
N ILE A 312 -3.25 -0.06 10.42
CA ILE A 312 -3.13 -1.38 9.78
C ILE A 312 -2.15 -2.25 10.55
N ASP A 313 -0.90 -1.78 10.73
CA ASP A 313 0.16 -2.52 11.39
C ASP A 313 -0.21 -2.86 12.84
N SER A 314 -0.82 -1.91 13.54
CA SER A 314 -1.33 -2.10 14.89
C SER A 314 -2.40 -3.20 14.97
N SER A 315 -3.36 -3.19 14.02
CA SER A 315 -4.43 -4.19 13.97
C SER A 315 -3.91 -5.58 13.66
N ALA A 316 -3.01 -5.70 12.67
CA ALA A 316 -2.40 -6.96 12.29
C ALA A 316 -1.57 -7.56 13.42
N LEU A 317 -0.79 -6.74 14.15
CA LEU A 317 0.05 -7.21 15.27
C LEU A 317 -0.78 -7.71 16.45
N LEU A 318 -1.74 -6.90 16.92
CA LEU A 318 -2.59 -7.30 18.03
C LEU A 318 -3.40 -8.56 17.70
N TRP A 319 -3.93 -8.66 16.46
CA TRP A 319 -4.67 -9.84 16.03
C TRP A 319 -3.78 -11.08 16.05
N ARG A 320 -2.57 -10.98 15.54
CA ARG A 320 -1.61 -12.08 15.52
C ARG A 320 -1.26 -12.56 16.94
N ILE A 321 -0.99 -11.64 17.85
CA ILE A 321 -0.70 -11.97 19.24
C ILE A 321 -1.90 -12.68 19.89
N ASP A 322 -3.11 -12.19 19.67
CA ASP A 322 -4.36 -12.78 20.20
C ASP A 322 -4.62 -14.18 19.62
N MET A 323 -4.41 -14.38 18.30
CA MET A 323 -4.54 -15.69 17.65
C MET A 323 -3.53 -16.71 18.19
N LEU A 324 -2.36 -16.30 18.64
CA LEU A 324 -1.35 -17.14 19.27
C LEU A 324 -1.59 -17.36 20.78
N GLY A 325 -2.67 -16.79 21.32
CA GLY A 325 -3.08 -16.96 22.73
C GLY A 325 -2.41 -15.95 23.68
N GLY A 326 -1.79 -14.89 23.16
CA GLY A 326 -1.25 -13.81 23.96
C GLY A 326 -2.32 -12.85 24.48
N HIS A 327 -2.03 -12.13 25.55
CA HIS A 327 -2.97 -11.21 26.19
C HIS A 327 -2.69 -9.75 25.75
N VAL A 328 -3.54 -9.21 24.86
CA VAL A 328 -3.38 -7.82 24.34
C VAL A 328 -4.07 -6.74 25.22
N GLY A 329 -4.88 -7.16 26.19
CA GLY A 329 -5.52 -6.27 27.16
C GLY A 329 -6.47 -5.25 26.52
N LYS A 330 -6.44 -4.01 27.04
CA LYS A 330 -7.33 -2.91 26.57
C LYS A 330 -6.89 -2.22 25.28
N ARG A 331 -5.76 -2.64 24.68
CA ARG A 331 -5.20 -1.99 23.46
C ARG A 331 -6.18 -1.99 22.30
N TRP A 332 -7.05 -3.01 22.20
CA TRP A 332 -8.10 -3.06 21.21
C TRP A 332 -9.08 -1.88 21.27
N ASN A 333 -9.41 -1.37 22.46
CA ASN A 333 -10.38 -0.27 22.59
C ASN A 333 -9.85 1.01 21.97
N GLU A 334 -8.63 1.39 22.32
CA GLU A 334 -7.95 2.57 21.75
C GLU A 334 -7.79 2.45 20.24
N LEU A 335 -7.37 1.28 19.75
CA LEU A 335 -7.20 1.05 18.32
C LEU A 335 -8.52 1.10 17.55
N ALA A 336 -9.58 0.55 18.11
CA ALA A 336 -10.94 0.64 17.54
C ALA A 336 -11.43 2.09 17.48
N ASP A 337 -11.09 2.93 18.47
CA ASP A 337 -11.40 4.37 18.43
C ASP A 337 -10.61 5.08 17.32
N GLY A 338 -9.35 4.72 17.11
CA GLY A 338 -8.51 5.24 16.02
C GLY A 338 -9.09 4.99 14.62
N TRP A 339 -9.80 3.87 14.42
CA TRP A 339 -10.45 3.55 13.14
C TRP A 339 -11.79 4.27 12.90
N VAL A 340 -12.44 4.84 13.93
CA VAL A 340 -13.78 5.46 13.78
C VAL A 340 -13.84 6.52 12.68
N PRO A 341 -12.87 7.42 12.50
CA PRO A 341 -12.90 8.42 11.43
C PRO A 341 -12.93 7.85 10.01
N ARG A 342 -12.57 6.56 9.85
CA ARG A 342 -12.50 5.85 8.55
C ARG A 342 -13.63 4.85 8.33
N ILE A 343 -14.53 4.68 9.30
CA ILE A 343 -15.54 3.61 9.28
C ILE A 343 -16.51 3.69 8.09
N ASP A 344 -16.74 4.88 7.56
CA ASP A 344 -17.64 5.12 6.43
C ASP A 344 -16.94 5.25 5.09
N ASP A 345 -15.61 5.09 5.02
CA ASP A 345 -14.85 5.29 3.79
C ASP A 345 -15.24 4.26 2.72
N GLY A 346 -15.29 2.96 3.06
CA GLY A 346 -15.61 1.87 2.13
C GLY A 346 -14.81 1.94 0.82
N PHE A 347 -13.58 2.42 0.93
CA PHE A 347 -12.71 2.82 -0.17
C PHE A 347 -11.63 1.79 -0.48
N CYS A 348 -11.15 1.06 0.55
CA CYS A 348 -10.05 0.12 0.40
C CYS A 348 -10.28 -1.10 1.27
N SER A 349 -10.57 -2.24 0.66
CA SER A 349 -10.86 -3.51 1.37
C SER A 349 -9.74 -3.94 2.31
N PHE A 350 -8.49 -3.59 2.03
CA PHE A 350 -7.37 -3.86 2.92
C PHE A 350 -7.49 -3.09 4.24
N ASN A 351 -7.85 -1.80 4.17
CA ASN A 351 -8.12 -0.98 5.36
C ASN A 351 -9.32 -1.51 6.13
N ASP A 352 -10.39 -1.83 5.40
CA ASP A 352 -11.67 -2.29 5.97
C ASP A 352 -11.50 -3.60 6.76
N VAL A 353 -10.69 -4.53 6.24
CA VAL A 353 -10.36 -5.78 6.94
C VAL A 353 -9.60 -5.48 8.23
N HIS A 354 -8.61 -4.57 8.22
CA HIS A 354 -7.83 -4.23 9.41
C HIS A 354 -8.65 -3.44 10.45
N ALA A 355 -9.55 -2.57 9.99
CA ALA A 355 -10.53 -1.92 10.87
C ALA A 355 -11.47 -2.95 11.51
N MET A 356 -11.91 -3.96 10.75
CA MET A 356 -12.75 -5.04 11.26
C MET A 356 -12.01 -5.88 12.32
N LEU A 357 -10.71 -6.16 12.15
CA LEU A 357 -9.91 -6.82 13.20
C LEU A 357 -9.97 -6.04 14.52
N ALA A 358 -9.80 -4.71 14.45
CA ALA A 358 -9.85 -3.86 15.64
C ALA A 358 -11.24 -3.83 16.27
N PHE A 359 -12.32 -3.71 15.48
CA PHE A 359 -13.67 -3.69 16.01
C PHE A 359 -14.08 -5.04 16.64
N VAL A 360 -13.71 -6.15 16.02
CA VAL A 360 -13.95 -7.50 16.54
C VAL A 360 -13.13 -7.76 17.79
N GLY A 361 -11.84 -7.41 17.78
CA GLY A 361 -10.96 -7.53 18.95
C GLY A 361 -11.44 -6.74 20.16
N ALA A 362 -11.95 -5.52 19.93
CA ALA A 362 -12.58 -4.68 20.96
C ALA A 362 -14.01 -5.12 21.32
N ARG A 363 -14.60 -6.10 20.64
CA ARG A 363 -16.03 -6.47 20.73
C ARG A 363 -16.99 -5.28 20.48
N ALA A 364 -16.56 -4.33 19.65
CA ALA A 364 -17.32 -3.14 19.27
C ALA A 364 -18.35 -3.47 18.17
N TRP A 365 -19.30 -4.33 18.46
CA TRP A 365 -20.20 -4.95 17.49
C TRP A 365 -20.99 -3.93 16.67
N THR A 366 -21.46 -2.84 17.27
CA THR A 366 -22.18 -1.78 16.55
C THR A 366 -21.31 -1.15 15.47
N ARG A 367 -19.99 -0.97 15.74
CA ARG A 367 -19.02 -0.46 14.77
C ARG A 367 -18.76 -1.49 13.67
N ALA A 368 -18.56 -2.76 14.03
CA ALA A 368 -18.37 -3.84 13.08
C ALA A 368 -19.55 -3.97 12.11
N GLU A 369 -20.80 -3.92 12.61
CA GLU A 369 -22.02 -3.95 11.80
C GLU A 369 -22.20 -2.69 10.94
N ARG A 370 -21.75 -1.52 11.42
CA ARG A 370 -21.76 -0.29 10.62
C ARG A 370 -20.82 -0.43 9.42
N LEU A 371 -19.57 -0.88 9.65
CA LEU A 371 -18.60 -1.13 8.57
C LEU A 371 -19.14 -2.17 7.58
N GLU A 372 -19.71 -3.29 8.05
CA GLU A 372 -20.32 -4.28 7.17
C GLU A 372 -21.41 -3.67 6.27
N ARG A 373 -22.28 -2.81 6.80
CA ARG A 373 -23.29 -2.10 5.99
C ARG A 373 -22.68 -1.16 4.96
N VAL A 374 -21.56 -0.51 5.28
CA VAL A 374 -20.82 0.32 4.30
C VAL A 374 -20.31 -0.56 3.16
N LEU A 375 -19.66 -1.68 3.47
CA LEU A 375 -19.13 -2.62 2.47
C LEU A 375 -20.26 -3.26 1.65
N ALA A 376 -21.41 -3.55 2.25
CA ALA A 376 -22.58 -4.06 1.55
C ALA A 376 -23.19 -3.05 0.55
N ARG A 377 -22.84 -1.77 0.62
CA ARG A 377 -23.15 -0.77 -0.40
C ARG A 377 -22.01 -0.65 -1.43
N SER A 378 -20.78 -0.59 -0.96
CA SER A 378 -19.59 -0.40 -1.82
C SER A 378 -19.39 -1.56 -2.81
N HIS A 379 -19.72 -2.80 -2.45
CA HIS A 379 -19.54 -3.97 -3.32
C HIS A 379 -20.38 -3.94 -4.61
N THR A 380 -21.39 -3.07 -4.71
CA THR A 380 -22.20 -2.90 -5.92
C THR A 380 -21.59 -1.91 -6.92
N LEU A 381 -20.58 -1.14 -6.52
CA LEU A 381 -19.97 -0.14 -7.37
C LEU A 381 -19.21 -0.80 -8.54
N PRO A 382 -19.32 -0.27 -9.77
CA PRO A 382 -18.63 -0.78 -10.95
C PRO A 382 -17.17 -0.26 -11.00
N THR A 383 -16.49 -0.33 -9.87
CA THR A 383 -15.11 0.13 -9.69
C THR A 383 -14.23 -1.03 -9.21
N ARG A 384 -12.90 -0.88 -9.31
CA ARG A 384 -11.96 -1.87 -8.77
C ARG A 384 -12.17 -2.09 -7.26
N HIS A 385 -12.37 -1.00 -6.50
CA HIS A 385 -12.68 -1.12 -5.07
C HIS A 385 -13.97 -1.90 -4.82
N GLY A 386 -15.02 -1.65 -5.61
CA GLY A 386 -16.27 -2.41 -5.54
C GLY A 386 -16.08 -3.89 -5.85
N GLU A 387 -15.29 -4.23 -6.86
CA GLU A 387 -14.94 -5.60 -7.22
C GLU A 387 -14.16 -6.29 -6.09
N THR A 388 -13.10 -5.64 -5.57
CA THR A 388 -12.30 -6.20 -4.46
C THR A 388 -13.14 -6.35 -3.20
N THR A 389 -14.03 -5.41 -2.90
CA THR A 389 -14.96 -5.49 -1.77
C THR A 389 -15.91 -6.68 -1.93
N ARG A 390 -16.44 -6.92 -3.13
CA ARG A 390 -17.35 -8.05 -3.41
C ARG A 390 -16.70 -9.40 -3.19
N HIS A 391 -15.48 -9.57 -3.72
CA HIS A 391 -14.83 -10.88 -3.75
C HIS A 391 -13.96 -11.18 -2.53
N LEU A 392 -13.50 -10.15 -1.81
CA LEU A 392 -12.55 -10.29 -0.70
C LEU A 392 -12.99 -9.52 0.55
N GLY A 393 -13.18 -8.20 0.46
CA GLY A 393 -13.35 -7.34 1.62
C GLY A 393 -14.58 -7.70 2.45
N LEU A 394 -15.77 -7.74 1.85
CA LEU A 394 -17.01 -8.05 2.54
C LEU A 394 -17.05 -9.50 3.05
N PRO A 395 -16.68 -10.54 2.28
CA PRO A 395 -16.56 -11.90 2.80
C PRO A 395 -15.58 -12.02 3.98
N ALA A 396 -14.42 -11.38 3.91
CA ALA A 396 -13.46 -11.39 5.00
C ALA A 396 -14.01 -10.73 6.28
N CYS A 397 -14.62 -9.55 6.15
CA CYS A 397 -15.21 -8.86 7.28
C CYS A 397 -16.35 -9.67 7.93
N ARG A 398 -17.21 -10.32 7.15
CA ARG A 398 -18.24 -11.23 7.66
C ARG A 398 -17.65 -12.44 8.37
N ALA A 399 -16.58 -13.00 7.84
CA ALA A 399 -15.87 -14.10 8.47
C ALA A 399 -15.28 -13.70 9.83
N LEU A 400 -14.66 -12.51 9.91
CA LEU A 400 -14.12 -11.98 11.17
C LEU A 400 -15.20 -11.73 12.21
N ILE A 401 -16.37 -11.20 11.82
CA ILE A 401 -17.54 -11.05 12.71
C ILE A 401 -18.00 -12.43 13.21
N ALA A 402 -18.16 -13.41 12.30
CA ALA A 402 -18.57 -14.77 12.65
C ALA A 402 -17.59 -15.41 13.65
N PHE A 403 -16.28 -15.31 13.37
CA PHE A 403 -15.22 -15.79 14.24
C PHE A 403 -15.24 -15.15 15.63
N GLY A 404 -15.38 -13.83 15.69
CA GLY A 404 -15.43 -13.08 16.95
C GLY A 404 -16.68 -13.40 17.80
N ARG A 405 -17.79 -13.79 17.15
CA ARG A 405 -19.03 -14.26 17.80
C ARG A 405 -19.02 -15.75 18.15
N GLY A 406 -17.94 -16.48 17.84
CA GLY A 406 -17.82 -17.91 18.12
C GLY A 406 -18.53 -18.81 17.09
N ASN A 407 -19.00 -18.28 15.96
CA ASN A 407 -19.54 -19.08 14.87
C ASN A 407 -18.40 -19.53 13.94
N ASP A 408 -17.55 -20.43 14.48
CA ASP A 408 -16.36 -20.90 13.78
C ASP A 408 -16.68 -21.65 12.47
N SER A 409 -17.83 -22.37 12.42
CA SER A 409 -18.27 -23.05 11.18
C SER A 409 -18.54 -22.06 10.04
N LEU A 410 -19.23 -20.95 10.32
CA LEU A 410 -19.46 -19.91 9.31
C LEU A 410 -18.17 -19.18 8.94
N ALA A 411 -17.32 -18.90 9.93
CA ALA A 411 -16.01 -18.28 9.69
C ALA A 411 -15.16 -19.12 8.74
N ILE A 412 -15.06 -20.44 8.97
CA ILE A 412 -14.34 -21.38 8.08
C ILE A 412 -14.94 -21.37 6.67
N ALA A 413 -16.27 -21.48 6.55
CA ALA A 413 -16.93 -21.49 5.25
C ALA A 413 -16.62 -20.22 4.42
N LEU A 414 -16.60 -19.05 5.07
CA LEU A 414 -16.28 -17.77 4.42
C LEU A 414 -14.79 -17.59 4.13
N LEU A 415 -13.89 -18.10 5.00
CA LEU A 415 -12.45 -17.94 4.84
C LEU A 415 -11.81 -18.97 3.90
N ALA A 416 -12.43 -20.12 3.65
CA ALA A 416 -11.80 -21.27 2.99
C ALA A 416 -11.08 -20.94 1.66
N SER A 417 -11.61 -20.01 0.87
CA SER A 417 -11.04 -19.60 -0.41
C SER A 417 -10.28 -18.28 -0.37
N LEU A 418 -10.42 -17.48 0.70
CA LEU A 418 -9.89 -16.12 0.74
C LEU A 418 -8.36 -16.03 0.84
N PRO A 419 -7.65 -16.90 1.59
CA PRO A 419 -6.17 -16.81 1.68
C PRO A 419 -5.47 -16.91 0.32
N VAL A 420 -5.99 -17.71 -0.61
CA VAL A 420 -5.45 -17.85 -1.98
C VAL A 420 -5.63 -16.56 -2.79
N LEU A 421 -6.68 -15.78 -2.49
CA LEU A 421 -6.99 -14.53 -3.17
C LEU A 421 -6.45 -13.31 -2.42
N ALA A 422 -5.95 -13.48 -1.20
CA ALA A 422 -5.59 -12.37 -0.30
C ALA A 422 -4.55 -11.41 -0.92
N GLN A 423 -3.71 -11.88 -1.84
CA GLN A 423 -2.76 -11.07 -2.58
C GLN A 423 -3.42 -9.90 -3.31
N ARG A 424 -4.65 -10.08 -3.81
CA ARG A 424 -5.43 -9.03 -4.48
C ARG A 424 -5.89 -7.89 -3.56
N LEU A 425 -5.80 -8.05 -2.23
CA LEU A 425 -6.00 -6.97 -1.26
C LEU A 425 -4.83 -5.97 -1.27
N GLY A 426 -3.66 -6.39 -1.78
CA GLY A 426 -2.40 -5.70 -1.59
C GLY A 426 -1.88 -5.85 -0.15
N GLY A 427 -0.78 -5.18 0.19
CA GLY A 427 -0.09 -5.36 1.47
C GLY A 427 0.95 -6.48 1.41
N SER A 428 1.81 -6.60 2.42
CA SER A 428 2.81 -7.66 2.51
C SER A 428 2.20 -8.99 2.91
N HIS A 429 2.95 -10.08 2.74
CA HIS A 429 2.55 -11.40 3.20
C HIS A 429 2.14 -11.37 4.68
N ALA A 430 2.96 -10.78 5.54
CA ALA A 430 2.73 -10.69 6.97
C ALA A 430 1.49 -9.85 7.35
N GLN A 431 1.06 -8.91 6.51
CA GLN A 431 -0.17 -8.17 6.75
C GLN A 431 -1.42 -8.94 6.30
N ARG A 432 -1.30 -9.81 5.27
CA ARG A 432 -2.42 -10.58 4.70
C ARG A 432 -2.71 -11.89 5.41
N ASP A 433 -1.71 -12.52 6.01
CA ASP A 433 -1.84 -13.85 6.63
C ASP A 433 -2.75 -13.87 7.87
N VAL A 434 -3.17 -12.72 8.38
CA VAL A 434 -4.20 -12.60 9.42
C VAL A 434 -5.49 -13.37 9.07
N LEU A 435 -5.84 -13.46 7.78
CA LEU A 435 -6.99 -14.24 7.32
C LEU A 435 -6.72 -15.75 7.45
N HIS A 436 -5.51 -16.19 7.07
CA HIS A 436 -5.09 -17.58 7.21
C HIS A 436 -4.99 -17.99 8.68
N LEU A 437 -4.39 -17.18 9.52
CA LEU A 437 -4.29 -17.41 10.97
C LEU A 437 -5.68 -17.53 11.59
N THR A 438 -6.63 -16.68 11.17
CA THR A 438 -8.02 -16.76 11.66
C THR A 438 -8.68 -18.07 11.24
N LEU A 439 -8.48 -18.51 9.99
CA LEU A 439 -8.98 -19.79 9.50
C LEU A 439 -8.43 -20.97 10.32
N LEU A 440 -7.12 -21.00 10.53
CA LEU A 440 -6.48 -22.07 11.32
C LEU A 440 -7.02 -22.08 12.75
N ARG A 441 -7.17 -20.92 13.36
CA ARG A 441 -7.69 -20.81 14.73
C ARG A 441 -9.15 -21.24 14.84
N ALA A 442 -9.98 -20.92 13.84
CA ALA A 442 -11.38 -21.38 13.79
C ALA A 442 -11.44 -22.91 13.65
N ILE A 443 -10.62 -23.51 12.81
CA ILE A 443 -10.51 -24.98 12.66
C ILE A 443 -10.08 -25.64 13.99
N GLU A 444 -9.09 -25.06 14.67
CA GLU A 444 -8.62 -25.58 15.97
C GLU A 444 -9.72 -25.54 17.02
N ARG A 445 -10.51 -24.45 17.11
CA ARG A 445 -11.62 -24.31 18.06
C ARG A 445 -12.70 -25.38 17.85
N ILE A 446 -13.02 -25.73 16.60
CA ILE A 446 -13.98 -26.83 16.33
C ILE A 446 -13.42 -28.17 16.73
N ARG A 447 -12.13 -28.44 16.46
CA ARG A 447 -11.49 -29.73 16.79
C ARG A 447 -11.29 -29.94 18.29
N ARG A 448 -11.15 -28.86 19.05
CA ARG A 448 -10.97 -28.86 20.51
C ARG A 448 -12.06 -28.00 21.17
N PRO A 449 -13.34 -28.44 21.18
CA PRO A 449 -14.39 -27.67 21.82
C PRO A 449 -14.07 -27.49 23.31
N SER A 450 -14.26 -26.26 23.80
CA SER A 450 -14.06 -25.90 25.20
C SER A 450 -14.86 -26.86 26.11
N PRO A 451 -14.38 -27.25 27.30
CA PRO A 451 -15.09 -28.11 28.25
C PRO A 451 -16.53 -27.66 28.56
N LYS A 452 -16.83 -26.35 28.43
CA LYS A 452 -18.17 -25.80 28.64
C LYS A 452 -19.20 -26.27 27.61
N VAL A 453 -18.80 -26.70 26.42
CA VAL A 453 -19.71 -27.21 25.36
C VAL A 453 -20.02 -28.70 25.54
N ARG A 454 -19.14 -29.46 26.25
CA ARG A 454 -19.39 -30.87 26.56
C ARG A 454 -20.50 -31.11 27.59
N ALA A 455 -20.82 -30.10 28.39
CA ALA A 455 -21.83 -30.24 29.47
C ALA A 455 -23.29 -30.10 28.99
N THR A 456 -23.55 -29.81 27.72
CA THR A 456 -24.89 -29.59 27.16
C THR A 456 -25.38 -30.67 26.19
N LEU A 457 -24.60 -31.73 25.96
CA LEU A 457 -25.08 -32.88 25.19
C LEU A 457 -25.86 -33.81 26.15
N PRO A 458 -27.14 -34.07 25.93
CA PRO A 458 -27.89 -35.01 26.76
C PRO A 458 -27.28 -36.43 26.56
N ILE A 459 -26.94 -37.07 27.66
CA ILE A 459 -26.58 -38.50 27.67
C ILE A 459 -27.86 -39.24 27.21
N ALA A 460 -27.81 -39.76 25.99
CA ALA A 460 -28.86 -40.69 25.56
C ALA A 460 -28.78 -41.93 26.46
N ALA A 461 -29.80 -42.06 27.31
CA ALA A 461 -29.97 -43.27 28.09
C ALA A 461 -30.32 -44.41 27.13
N HIS A 462 -29.47 -45.39 27.08
CA HIS A 462 -29.82 -46.71 26.50
C HIS A 462 -30.68 -47.44 27.50
N ALA A 463 -31.94 -47.65 27.15
CA ALA A 463 -32.80 -48.70 27.69
C ALA A 463 -32.82 -49.88 26.71
#